data_8fc9df92ecd97f18c2cad03c2ece77df
#
_entry.id   8fc9df92ecd97f18c2cad03c2ece77df
#
_cell.length_a   1.000
_cell.length_b   1.000
_cell.length_c   1.000
_cell.angle_alpha   90.00
_cell.angle_beta   90.00
_cell.angle_gamma   90.00
#
_symmetry.space_group_name_H-M   'P 1'
#
loop_
_entity.id
_entity.type
_entity.pdbx_description
1 polymer ?
#
loop_
_entity_poly.entity_id
_entity_poly.type
_entity_poly.pdbx_seq_one_letter_code
_entity_poly.pdbx_strand_id
1 'polypeptide(L)'
;IAELDLVIATHPHADHIGGMGYVLESFKVKNFLDSGQEHTTLTYRRMLEAVKKYVGRLTLAQAGQKFNLDNGITLSVLAPRQPWLQNVSGSDLNANSVVVRLDYGQFSMLLMGDAEDETEDRLIADGAPLQVTALKVAHHGSRHSTKDRFLRAAKPSVAIISCGAANRYGHPTQATLDRLRRLGVTLYRTDLHGDITLTTNGQEYRVTTTRQVAASDIWRGRQPDTANDSGDEMPRRRAG
;
A
#
# COMPACT_ATOMS: atom_id res chain seq x y z
N ILE A 1 6.08 22.65 -0.68
CA ILE A 1 5.78 22.04 0.64
C ILE A 1 7.09 22.02 1.41
N ALA A 2 7.10 22.55 2.64
CA ALA A 2 8.28 22.56 3.51
C ALA A 2 8.11 21.62 4.71
N GLU A 3 6.87 21.26 5.03
CA GLU A 3 6.51 20.45 6.20
C GLU A 3 5.50 19.35 5.81
N LEU A 4 5.64 18.19 6.45
CA LEU A 4 4.73 17.06 6.35
C LEU A 4 4.17 16.75 7.74
N ASP A 5 2.85 16.70 7.88
CA ASP A 5 2.20 16.43 9.16
C ASP A 5 2.32 14.97 9.55
N LEU A 6 2.26 14.08 8.58
CA LEU A 6 2.36 12.63 8.79
C LEU A 6 3.04 11.95 7.59
N VAL A 7 4.00 11.10 7.89
CA VAL A 7 4.60 10.13 6.95
C VAL A 7 4.33 8.73 7.48
N ILE A 8 3.98 7.80 6.60
CA ILE A 8 3.66 6.41 6.97
C ILE A 8 4.60 5.47 6.24
N ALA A 9 5.39 4.68 6.98
CA ALA A 9 6.11 3.52 6.47
C ALA A 9 5.26 2.27 6.67
N THR A 10 4.73 1.72 5.57
CA THR A 10 3.79 0.60 5.64
C THR A 10 4.43 -0.70 6.10
N HIS A 11 5.64 -0.98 5.65
CA HIS A 11 6.44 -2.14 6.03
C HIS A 11 7.89 -1.96 5.55
N PRO A 12 8.87 -2.74 6.06
CA PRO A 12 10.30 -2.44 5.90
C PRO A 12 10.95 -2.93 4.59
N HIS A 13 10.20 -3.25 3.53
CA HIS A 13 10.79 -3.57 2.23
C HIS A 13 11.40 -2.35 1.54
N ALA A 14 12.48 -2.57 0.78
CA ALA A 14 13.28 -1.50 0.21
C ALA A 14 12.54 -0.61 -0.78
N ASP A 15 11.60 -1.15 -1.54
CA ASP A 15 10.75 -0.42 -2.49
C ASP A 15 9.73 0.49 -1.81
N HIS A 16 9.49 0.32 -0.50
CA HIS A 16 8.64 1.19 0.31
C HIS A 16 9.41 2.20 1.14
N ILE A 17 10.58 1.81 1.67
CA ILE A 17 11.33 2.67 2.58
C ILE A 17 12.64 3.21 1.99
N GLY A 18 13.05 2.79 0.80
CA GLY A 18 14.33 3.17 0.21
C GLY A 18 14.50 4.67 -0.02
N GLY A 19 13.42 5.40 -0.30
CA GLY A 19 13.41 6.86 -0.44
C GLY A 19 13.20 7.64 0.85
N MET A 20 12.92 6.99 1.98
CA MET A 20 12.53 7.67 3.23
C MET A 20 13.63 8.58 3.77
N GLY A 21 14.90 8.17 3.70
CA GLY A 21 16.01 9.02 4.13
C GLY A 21 15.99 10.39 3.46
N TYR A 22 15.82 10.40 2.13
CA TYR A 22 15.72 11.64 1.36
C TYR A 22 14.51 12.50 1.75
N VAL A 23 13.34 11.86 1.92
CA VAL A 23 12.11 12.58 2.34
C VAL A 23 12.30 13.22 3.70
N LEU A 24 12.82 12.47 4.68
CA LEU A 24 13.02 12.94 6.05
C LEU A 24 14.09 14.04 6.16
N GLU A 25 15.08 14.02 5.29
CA GLU A 25 16.10 15.10 5.20
C GLU A 25 15.59 16.37 4.50
N SER A 26 14.66 16.21 3.53
CA SER A 26 14.19 17.31 2.69
C SER A 26 13.00 18.07 3.29
N PHE A 27 12.24 17.46 4.19
CA PHE A 27 11.02 18.02 4.76
C PHE A 27 11.05 17.95 6.28
N LYS A 28 10.48 18.95 6.93
CA LYS A 28 10.19 18.85 8.36
C LYS A 28 9.02 17.89 8.57
N VAL A 29 9.27 16.74 9.18
CA VAL A 29 8.24 15.71 9.44
C VAL A 29 7.80 15.80 10.90
N LYS A 30 6.50 16.11 11.14
CA LYS A 30 5.96 16.20 12.50
C LYS A 30 5.76 14.81 13.11
N ASN A 31 5.12 13.91 12.35
CA ASN A 31 4.75 12.57 12.82
C ASN A 31 5.17 11.53 11.81
N PHE A 32 5.68 10.43 12.29
CA PHE A 32 6.03 9.25 11.49
C PHE A 32 5.32 8.04 12.08
N LEU A 33 4.55 7.35 11.25
CA LEU A 33 3.85 6.11 11.62
C LEU A 33 4.59 4.93 10.99
N ASP A 34 5.06 4.01 11.81
CA ASP A 34 5.82 2.83 11.39
C ASP A 34 5.06 1.55 11.72
N SER A 35 5.19 0.51 10.91
CA SER A 35 4.57 -0.79 11.17
C SER A 35 5.04 -1.45 12.47
N GLY A 36 6.20 -1.07 12.96
CA GLY A 36 6.84 -1.67 14.14
C GLY A 36 7.53 -3.00 13.86
N GLN A 37 7.60 -3.41 12.59
CA GLN A 37 8.31 -4.63 12.20
C GLN A 37 9.80 -4.35 12.04
N GLU A 38 10.62 -5.21 12.62
CA GLU A 38 12.08 -5.11 12.50
C GLU A 38 12.58 -5.75 11.19
N HIS A 39 13.64 -5.20 10.64
CA HIS A 39 14.33 -5.76 9.49
C HIS A 39 15.85 -5.57 9.61
N THR A 40 16.63 -6.49 9.02
CA THR A 40 18.09 -6.50 9.15
C THR A 40 18.81 -5.73 8.05
N THR A 41 18.11 -5.24 7.03
CA THR A 41 18.71 -4.56 5.88
C THR A 41 19.32 -3.22 6.24
N LEU A 42 20.36 -2.82 5.48
CA LEU A 42 20.97 -1.51 5.59
C LEU A 42 19.97 -0.37 5.31
N THR A 43 19.05 -0.59 4.37
CA THR A 43 17.99 0.37 4.03
C THR A 43 17.11 0.67 5.24
N TYR A 44 16.69 -0.37 5.98
CA TYR A 44 15.89 -0.20 7.18
C TYR A 44 16.66 0.55 8.29
N ARG A 45 17.92 0.20 8.53
CA ARG A 45 18.77 0.89 9.51
C ARG A 45 18.94 2.37 9.17
N ARG A 46 19.21 2.71 7.90
CA ARG A 46 19.32 4.10 7.45
C ARG A 46 18.02 4.88 7.63
N MET A 47 16.88 4.24 7.36
CA MET A 47 15.58 4.85 7.65
C MET A 47 15.42 5.16 9.14
N LEU A 48 15.73 4.21 10.04
CA LEU A 48 15.63 4.46 11.49
C LEU A 48 16.57 5.56 11.98
N GLU A 49 17.78 5.65 11.44
CA GLU A 49 18.73 6.74 11.74
C GLU A 49 18.15 8.09 11.30
N ALA A 50 17.55 8.17 10.11
CA ALA A 50 16.90 9.37 9.61
C ALA A 50 15.67 9.74 10.46
N VAL A 51 14.84 8.75 10.83
CA VAL A 51 13.69 8.96 11.74
C VAL A 51 14.16 9.55 13.07
N LYS A 52 15.18 8.95 13.69
CA LYS A 52 15.74 9.45 14.95
C LYS A 52 16.24 10.90 14.85
N LYS A 53 16.77 11.28 13.70
CA LYS A 53 17.42 12.60 13.49
C LYS A 53 16.43 13.69 13.10
N TYR A 54 15.43 13.38 12.29
CA TYR A 54 14.64 14.40 11.59
C TYR A 54 13.14 14.39 11.94
N VAL A 55 12.64 13.38 12.63
CA VAL A 55 11.21 13.22 12.92
C VAL A 55 10.86 13.78 14.29
N GLY A 56 9.77 14.53 14.38
CA GLY A 56 9.32 15.08 15.66
C GLY A 56 8.74 14.01 16.59
N ARG A 57 7.93 13.08 16.04
CA ARG A 57 7.28 12.01 16.81
C ARG A 57 7.18 10.72 16.00
N LEU A 58 7.70 9.62 16.53
CA LEU A 58 7.50 8.27 16.03
C LEU A 58 6.35 7.59 16.78
N THR A 59 5.46 6.95 16.03
CA THR A 59 4.35 6.14 16.57
C THR A 59 4.35 4.79 15.86
N LEU A 60 4.13 3.72 16.61
CA LEU A 60 3.93 2.39 16.02
C LEU A 60 2.46 2.22 15.64
N ALA A 61 2.23 1.71 14.43
CA ALA A 61 0.89 1.50 13.90
C ALA A 61 0.18 0.34 14.60
N GLN A 62 -1.05 0.56 14.98
CA GLN A 62 -1.91 -0.45 15.57
C GLN A 62 -3.36 -0.22 15.15
N ALA A 63 -4.04 -1.30 14.76
CA ALA A 63 -5.45 -1.24 14.40
C ALA A 63 -6.28 -0.57 15.50
N GLY A 64 -7.17 0.33 15.09
CA GLY A 64 -8.00 1.13 15.98
C GLY A 64 -7.48 2.54 16.25
N GLN A 65 -6.21 2.85 15.94
CA GLN A 65 -5.71 4.23 16.02
C GLN A 65 -6.41 5.12 14.99
N LYS A 66 -6.66 6.38 15.37
CA LYS A 66 -7.24 7.40 14.50
C LYS A 66 -6.43 8.69 14.59
N PHE A 67 -6.25 9.30 13.45
CA PHE A 67 -5.61 10.61 13.30
C PHE A 67 -6.62 11.56 12.67
N ASN A 68 -6.97 12.61 13.40
CA ASN A 68 -7.79 13.68 12.86
C ASN A 68 -6.84 14.67 12.18
N LEU A 69 -6.98 14.80 10.87
CA LEU A 69 -6.28 15.78 10.07
C LEU A 69 -7.16 17.03 9.94
N ASP A 70 -6.59 18.11 9.44
CA ASP A 70 -7.36 19.34 9.25
C ASP A 70 -8.54 19.15 8.28
N ASN A 71 -9.53 20.05 8.35
CA ASN A 71 -10.69 20.11 7.46
C ASN A 71 -11.62 18.89 7.49
N GLY A 72 -11.70 18.17 8.62
CA GLY A 72 -12.62 17.04 8.78
C GLY A 72 -12.15 15.74 8.11
N ILE A 73 -10.88 15.67 7.76
CA ILE A 73 -10.26 14.44 7.24
C ILE A 73 -9.85 13.56 8.43
N THR A 74 -10.25 12.30 8.39
CA THR A 74 -9.85 11.29 9.38
C THR A 74 -9.09 10.18 8.71
N LEU A 75 -8.00 9.73 9.34
CA LEU A 75 -7.23 8.57 8.93
C LEU A 75 -7.29 7.52 10.04
N SER A 76 -7.82 6.34 9.72
CA SER A 76 -7.99 5.22 10.63
C SER A 76 -7.03 4.09 10.27
N VAL A 77 -6.25 3.60 11.24
CA VAL A 77 -5.38 2.42 11.06
C VAL A 77 -6.24 1.16 11.21
N LEU A 78 -6.28 0.32 10.19
CA LEU A 78 -7.02 -0.95 10.19
C LEU A 78 -6.10 -2.16 10.44
N ALA A 79 -4.83 -2.08 10.06
CA ALA A 79 -3.77 -3.06 10.32
C ALA A 79 -2.43 -2.31 10.52
N PRO A 80 -1.42 -2.94 11.17
CA PRO A 80 -1.44 -4.29 11.73
C PRO A 80 -2.21 -4.38 13.05
N ARG A 81 -2.54 -5.61 13.45
CA ARG A 81 -3.17 -5.94 14.73
C ARG A 81 -2.38 -7.04 15.43
N GLN A 82 -2.19 -6.90 16.72
CA GLN A 82 -1.61 -7.95 17.55
C GLN A 82 -2.63 -9.09 17.85
N PRO A 83 -2.18 -10.35 17.95
CA PRO A 83 -0.84 -10.80 17.56
C PRO A 83 -0.62 -10.66 16.05
N TRP A 84 0.62 -10.38 15.63
CA TRP A 84 0.96 -10.30 14.21
C TRP A 84 0.72 -11.62 13.51
N LEU A 85 0.39 -11.54 12.21
CA LEU A 85 0.34 -12.69 11.32
C LEU A 85 1.77 -13.25 11.17
N GLN A 86 1.91 -14.55 11.32
CA GLN A 86 3.19 -15.26 11.25
C GLN A 86 3.02 -16.54 10.44
N ASN A 87 4.10 -16.93 9.77
CA ASN A 87 4.13 -18.14 8.93
C ASN A 87 3.04 -18.11 7.84
N VAL A 88 2.77 -16.94 7.28
CA VAL A 88 1.83 -16.78 6.16
C VAL A 88 2.36 -17.46 4.89
N SER A 89 1.50 -17.64 3.89
CA SER A 89 1.89 -18.27 2.62
C SER A 89 2.88 -17.43 1.81
N GLY A 90 2.86 -16.09 2.01
CA GLY A 90 3.73 -15.12 1.36
C GLY A 90 4.80 -14.56 2.29
N SER A 91 4.74 -13.27 2.58
CA SER A 91 5.67 -12.56 3.44
C SER A 91 5.00 -12.06 4.71
N ASP A 92 5.51 -12.47 5.88
CA ASP A 92 5.04 -11.95 7.18
C ASP A 92 5.14 -10.43 7.25
N LEU A 93 6.16 -9.83 6.60
CA LEU A 93 6.32 -8.38 6.53
C LEU A 93 5.22 -7.71 5.72
N ASN A 94 4.85 -8.28 4.58
CA ASN A 94 3.74 -7.81 3.76
C ASN A 94 2.41 -7.97 4.49
N ALA A 95 2.17 -9.14 5.06
CA ALA A 95 0.92 -9.45 5.77
C ALA A 95 0.67 -8.52 6.96
N ASN A 96 1.71 -7.96 7.57
CA ASN A 96 1.59 -6.99 8.65
C ASN A 96 1.84 -5.54 8.19
N SER A 97 1.62 -5.24 6.92
CA SER A 97 1.63 -3.86 6.39
C SER A 97 0.65 -2.96 7.14
N VAL A 98 1.02 -1.69 7.27
CA VAL A 98 0.07 -0.68 7.73
C VAL A 98 -1.01 -0.49 6.67
N VAL A 99 -2.24 -0.80 7.04
CA VAL A 99 -3.43 -0.53 6.22
C VAL A 99 -4.17 0.65 6.85
N VAL A 100 -4.43 1.67 6.06
CA VAL A 100 -5.15 2.86 6.53
C VAL A 100 -6.36 3.16 5.66
N ARG A 101 -7.41 3.61 6.32
CA ARG A 101 -8.60 4.18 5.70
C ARG A 101 -8.60 5.69 5.92
N LEU A 102 -8.74 6.44 4.84
CA LEU A 102 -8.95 7.88 4.84
C LEU A 102 -10.43 8.15 4.57
N ASP A 103 -11.05 8.96 5.41
CA ASP A 103 -12.42 9.44 5.25
C ASP A 103 -12.43 10.97 5.16
N TYR A 104 -13.16 11.51 4.19
CA TYR A 104 -13.43 12.93 4.02
C TYR A 104 -14.84 13.16 3.48
N GLY A 105 -15.76 13.58 4.33
CA GLY A 105 -17.17 13.72 3.94
C GLY A 105 -17.76 12.39 3.45
N GLN A 106 -18.20 12.36 2.18
CA GLN A 106 -18.71 11.16 1.53
C GLN A 106 -17.61 10.36 0.78
N PHE A 107 -16.43 10.94 0.62
CA PHE A 107 -15.30 10.26 -0.02
C PHE A 107 -14.54 9.41 1.01
N SER A 108 -14.13 8.23 0.58
CA SER A 108 -13.25 7.38 1.37
C SER A 108 -12.23 6.67 0.49
N MET A 109 -11.04 6.44 1.04
CA MET A 109 -9.97 5.72 0.36
C MET A 109 -9.31 4.71 1.29
N LEU A 110 -9.06 3.52 0.76
CA LEU A 110 -8.31 2.48 1.45
C LEU A 110 -6.91 2.35 0.83
N LEU A 111 -5.88 2.45 1.65
CA LEU A 111 -4.49 2.29 1.28
C LEU A 111 -3.96 1.02 1.94
N MET A 112 -3.68 0.01 1.14
CA MET A 112 -3.46 -1.36 1.60
C MET A 112 -1.98 -1.68 1.90
N GLY A 113 -1.03 -0.81 1.56
CA GLY A 113 0.37 -1.22 1.56
C GLY A 113 0.55 -2.47 0.69
N ASP A 114 1.28 -3.43 1.20
CA ASP A 114 1.45 -4.73 0.55
C ASP A 114 0.73 -5.88 1.28
N ALA A 115 -0.36 -5.53 2.00
CA ALA A 115 -1.22 -6.50 2.65
C ALA A 115 -1.61 -7.65 1.71
N GLU A 116 -1.49 -8.87 2.19
CA GLU A 116 -1.80 -10.10 1.45
C GLU A 116 -3.15 -10.70 1.89
N ASP A 117 -3.52 -11.84 1.35
CA ASP A 117 -4.85 -12.42 1.53
C ASP A 117 -5.18 -12.75 3.00
N GLU A 118 -4.19 -13.13 3.81
CA GLU A 118 -4.41 -13.38 5.24
C GLU A 118 -4.80 -12.09 5.99
N THR A 119 -4.22 -10.95 5.59
CA THR A 119 -4.61 -9.64 6.15
C THR A 119 -6.01 -9.25 5.70
N GLU A 120 -6.33 -9.45 4.43
CA GLU A 120 -7.67 -9.20 3.88
C GLU A 120 -8.73 -10.01 4.62
N ASP A 121 -8.45 -11.29 4.90
CA ASP A 121 -9.33 -12.17 5.65
C ASP A 121 -9.53 -11.71 7.08
N ARG A 122 -8.45 -11.33 7.73
CA ARG A 122 -8.50 -10.81 9.08
C ARG A 122 -9.32 -9.52 9.17
N LEU A 123 -9.12 -8.60 8.22
CA LEU A 123 -9.91 -7.36 8.14
C LEU A 123 -11.40 -7.64 7.96
N ILE A 124 -11.76 -8.63 7.13
CA ILE A 124 -13.16 -9.06 6.92
C ILE A 124 -13.71 -9.69 8.21
N ALA A 125 -12.96 -10.59 8.82
CA ALA A 125 -13.37 -11.27 10.06
C ALA A 125 -13.55 -10.30 11.24
N ASP A 126 -12.72 -9.27 11.32
CA ASP A 126 -12.79 -8.22 12.34
C ASP A 126 -13.94 -7.22 12.07
N GLY A 127 -14.66 -7.34 10.95
CA GLY A 127 -15.73 -6.39 10.58
C GLY A 127 -15.20 -4.98 10.29
N ALA A 128 -13.96 -4.87 9.79
CA ALA A 128 -13.37 -3.58 9.47
C ALA A 128 -14.21 -2.82 8.42
N PRO A 129 -14.28 -1.48 8.48
CA PRO A 129 -15.06 -0.68 7.53
C PRO A 129 -14.35 -0.61 6.16
N LEU A 130 -14.52 -1.66 5.34
CA LEU A 130 -13.78 -1.86 4.10
C LEU A 130 -14.40 -1.14 2.90
N GLN A 131 -15.72 -0.88 2.90
CA GLN A 131 -16.38 -0.24 1.75
C GLN A 131 -15.84 1.18 1.55
N VAL A 132 -15.33 1.47 0.33
CA VAL A 132 -14.66 2.74 0.01
C VAL A 132 -14.95 3.21 -1.41
N THR A 133 -14.75 4.51 -1.66
CA THR A 133 -14.81 5.11 -3.00
C THR A 133 -13.57 4.74 -3.81
N ALA A 134 -12.38 4.84 -3.22
CA ALA A 134 -11.10 4.61 -3.87
C ALA A 134 -10.29 3.52 -3.15
N LEU A 135 -9.59 2.70 -3.93
CA LEU A 135 -8.69 1.66 -3.43
C LEU A 135 -7.29 1.84 -4.00
N LYS A 136 -6.29 2.06 -3.17
CA LYS A 136 -4.89 1.78 -3.53
C LYS A 136 -4.69 0.27 -3.42
N VAL A 137 -4.61 -0.38 -4.55
CA VAL A 137 -4.47 -1.84 -4.67
C VAL A 137 -3.25 -2.31 -3.90
N ALA A 138 -3.41 -3.42 -3.18
CA ALA A 138 -2.35 -4.02 -2.38
C ALA A 138 -1.23 -4.60 -3.24
N HIS A 139 -0.03 -4.59 -2.71
CA HIS A 139 1.16 -5.30 -3.20
C HIS A 139 1.33 -5.16 -4.73
N HIS A 140 1.25 -3.91 -5.22
CA HIS A 140 1.45 -3.53 -6.62
C HIS A 140 0.60 -4.32 -7.65
N GLY A 141 -0.49 -4.96 -7.19
CA GLY A 141 -1.32 -5.85 -8.01
C GLY A 141 -0.79 -7.29 -8.07
N SER A 142 -0.12 -7.76 -7.03
CA SER A 142 0.29 -9.16 -6.85
C SER A 142 -0.92 -10.11 -6.89
N ARG A 143 -0.71 -11.35 -7.35
CA ARG A 143 -1.72 -12.40 -7.31
C ARG A 143 -2.11 -12.84 -5.89
N HIS A 144 -1.26 -12.56 -4.89
CA HIS A 144 -1.44 -12.94 -3.49
C HIS A 144 -2.28 -11.95 -2.69
N SER A 145 -2.72 -10.85 -3.32
CA SER A 145 -3.54 -9.81 -2.71
C SER A 145 -4.77 -9.47 -3.54
N THR A 146 -5.64 -8.63 -3.01
CA THR A 146 -6.82 -8.07 -3.69
C THR A 146 -7.76 -9.19 -4.20
N LYS A 147 -8.11 -10.09 -3.27
CA LYS A 147 -8.94 -11.27 -3.57
C LYS A 147 -10.40 -10.91 -3.79
N ASP A 148 -11.14 -11.78 -4.49
CA ASP A 148 -12.55 -11.54 -4.81
C ASP A 148 -13.41 -11.28 -3.55
N ARG A 149 -13.14 -11.98 -2.43
CA ARG A 149 -13.86 -11.76 -1.16
C ARG A 149 -13.61 -10.37 -0.58
N PHE A 150 -12.36 -9.90 -0.62
CA PHE A 150 -11.99 -8.57 -0.19
C PHE A 150 -12.64 -7.51 -1.09
N LEU A 151 -12.55 -7.67 -2.41
CA LEU A 151 -13.15 -6.76 -3.37
C LEU A 151 -14.67 -6.67 -3.22
N ARG A 152 -15.36 -7.77 -2.90
CA ARG A 152 -16.80 -7.75 -2.58
C ARG A 152 -17.14 -6.98 -1.30
N ALA A 153 -16.22 -6.94 -0.34
CA ALA A 153 -16.39 -6.15 0.89
C ALA A 153 -16.03 -4.67 0.65
N ALA A 154 -14.95 -4.40 -0.07
CA ALA A 154 -14.45 -3.04 -0.31
C ALA A 154 -15.27 -2.27 -1.36
N LYS A 155 -15.80 -2.92 -2.39
CA LYS A 155 -16.63 -2.37 -3.48
C LYS A 155 -16.15 -1.01 -4.00
N PRO A 156 -14.87 -0.83 -4.34
CA PRO A 156 -14.37 0.46 -4.77
C PRO A 156 -14.95 0.86 -6.14
N SER A 157 -15.19 2.15 -6.34
CA SER A 157 -15.54 2.73 -7.65
C SER A 157 -14.28 2.93 -8.50
N VAL A 158 -13.17 3.27 -7.86
CA VAL A 158 -11.88 3.48 -8.52
C VAL A 158 -10.77 2.70 -7.79
N ALA A 159 -9.88 2.09 -8.58
CA ALA A 159 -8.70 1.40 -8.08
C ALA A 159 -7.43 2.00 -8.70
N ILE A 160 -6.38 2.12 -7.90
CA ILE A 160 -5.09 2.65 -8.30
C ILE A 160 -4.01 1.60 -8.00
N ILE A 161 -3.26 1.20 -9.02
CA ILE A 161 -2.07 0.35 -8.88
C ILE A 161 -0.83 1.21 -9.04
N SER A 162 0.05 1.18 -8.05
CA SER A 162 1.38 1.77 -8.12
C SER A 162 2.39 0.67 -8.42
N CYS A 163 3.00 0.70 -9.59
CA CYS A 163 4.01 -0.28 -10.01
C CYS A 163 4.94 0.34 -11.07
N GLY A 164 6.15 -0.17 -11.15
CA GLY A 164 7.11 0.25 -12.17
C GLY A 164 6.79 -0.35 -13.54
N ALA A 165 7.08 0.40 -14.61
CA ALA A 165 6.88 -0.06 -15.99
C ALA A 165 7.74 -1.28 -16.36
N ALA A 166 8.92 -1.38 -15.78
CA ALA A 166 9.88 -2.48 -16.01
C ALA A 166 10.17 -3.23 -14.70
N ASN A 167 9.12 -3.53 -13.91
CA ASN A 167 9.34 -4.27 -12.68
C ASN A 167 9.55 -5.76 -12.95
N ARG A 168 10.52 -6.35 -12.27
CA ARG A 168 10.91 -7.76 -12.40
C ARG A 168 9.90 -8.77 -11.87
N TYR A 169 8.94 -8.30 -11.07
CA TYR A 169 7.96 -9.17 -10.40
C TYR A 169 6.75 -9.52 -11.25
N GLY A 170 6.62 -8.92 -12.44
CA GLY A 170 5.45 -9.11 -13.30
C GLY A 170 4.17 -8.50 -12.75
N HIS A 171 4.29 -7.45 -11.93
CA HIS A 171 3.13 -6.72 -11.40
C HIS A 171 2.68 -5.59 -12.34
N PRO A 172 1.36 -5.35 -12.48
CA PRO A 172 0.27 -6.15 -11.91
C PRO A 172 0.09 -7.47 -12.66
N THR A 173 -0.27 -8.52 -11.93
CA THR A 173 -0.53 -9.83 -12.51
C THR A 173 -1.89 -9.86 -13.22
N GLN A 174 -2.02 -10.68 -14.27
CA GLN A 174 -3.29 -10.83 -14.99
C GLN A 174 -4.42 -11.26 -14.05
N ALA A 175 -4.15 -12.15 -13.11
CA ALA A 175 -5.13 -12.63 -12.14
C ALA A 175 -5.76 -11.50 -11.31
N THR A 176 -4.97 -10.51 -10.89
CA THR A 176 -5.47 -9.35 -10.14
C THR A 176 -6.25 -8.41 -11.04
N LEU A 177 -5.78 -8.17 -12.25
CA LEU A 177 -6.51 -7.36 -13.24
C LEU A 177 -7.86 -7.97 -13.60
N ASP A 178 -7.94 -9.29 -13.77
CA ASP A 178 -9.18 -10.00 -14.07
C ASP A 178 -10.20 -9.88 -12.93
N ARG A 179 -9.74 -9.93 -11.66
CA ARG A 179 -10.61 -9.70 -10.49
C ARG A 179 -11.17 -8.27 -10.48
N LEU A 180 -10.32 -7.27 -10.68
CA LEU A 180 -10.73 -5.86 -10.74
C LEU A 180 -11.68 -5.59 -11.92
N ARG A 181 -11.40 -6.19 -13.09
CA ARG A 181 -12.24 -6.06 -14.28
C ARG A 181 -13.63 -6.65 -14.06
N ARG A 182 -13.73 -7.83 -13.43
CA ARG A 182 -15.03 -8.44 -13.10
C ARG A 182 -15.87 -7.60 -12.15
N LEU A 183 -15.21 -6.83 -11.27
CA LEU A 183 -15.90 -5.89 -10.39
C LEU A 183 -16.44 -4.65 -11.13
N GLY A 184 -15.94 -4.35 -12.33
CA GLY A 184 -16.33 -3.18 -13.09
C GLY A 184 -15.73 -1.86 -12.58
N VAL A 185 -14.63 -1.94 -11.82
CA VAL A 185 -13.95 -0.77 -11.25
C VAL A 185 -13.24 0.05 -12.34
N THR A 186 -13.20 1.37 -12.18
CA THR A 186 -12.33 2.22 -13.00
C THR A 186 -10.88 2.07 -12.52
N LEU A 187 -9.98 1.60 -13.38
CA LEU A 187 -8.60 1.28 -13.04
C LEU A 187 -7.60 2.28 -13.59
N TYR A 188 -6.70 2.74 -12.72
CA TYR A 188 -5.52 3.53 -13.06
C TYR A 188 -4.25 2.79 -12.62
N ARG A 189 -3.15 2.90 -13.42
CA ARG A 189 -1.89 2.21 -13.18
C ARG A 189 -0.73 3.15 -13.47
N THR A 190 0.20 3.32 -12.54
CA THR A 190 1.35 4.24 -12.72
C THR A 190 2.30 3.81 -13.84
N ASP A 191 2.44 2.52 -14.10
CA ASP A 191 3.26 1.99 -15.20
C ASP A 191 2.77 2.40 -16.60
N LEU A 192 1.47 2.69 -16.73
CA LEU A 192 0.84 3.12 -17.98
C LEU A 192 0.50 4.61 -17.98
N HIS A 193 -0.17 5.09 -16.94
CA HIS A 193 -0.73 6.44 -16.86
C HIS A 193 0.28 7.50 -16.38
N GLY A 194 1.47 7.08 -15.91
CA GLY A 194 2.43 7.99 -15.26
C GLY A 194 1.94 8.44 -13.89
N ASP A 195 2.06 9.72 -13.59
CA ASP A 195 1.54 10.25 -12.33
C ASP A 195 0.01 10.23 -12.33
N ILE A 196 -0.54 9.83 -11.22
CA ILE A 196 -1.99 9.74 -10.98
C ILE A 196 -2.31 10.67 -9.82
N THR A 197 -3.09 11.70 -10.08
CA THR A 197 -3.55 12.64 -9.07
C THR A 197 -5.03 12.44 -8.84
N LEU A 198 -5.42 12.11 -7.61
CA LEU A 198 -6.80 12.06 -7.15
C LEU A 198 -7.05 13.27 -6.26
N THR A 199 -8.03 14.09 -6.62
CA THR A 199 -8.47 15.24 -5.84
C THR A 199 -9.90 15.05 -5.39
N THR A 200 -10.23 15.53 -4.19
CA THR A 200 -11.60 15.48 -3.66
C THR A 200 -11.88 16.68 -2.76
N ASN A 201 -13.14 17.09 -2.72
CA ASN A 201 -13.68 18.07 -1.79
C ASN A 201 -14.54 17.41 -0.68
N GLY A 202 -14.49 16.08 -0.58
CA GLY A 202 -15.29 15.30 0.36
C GLY A 202 -16.67 14.89 -0.16
N GLN A 203 -17.14 15.43 -1.28
CA GLN A 203 -18.41 15.05 -1.94
C GLN A 203 -18.13 14.41 -3.30
N GLU A 204 -17.29 15.05 -4.08
CA GLU A 204 -16.89 14.61 -5.41
C GLU A 204 -15.39 14.31 -5.43
N TYR A 205 -14.97 13.49 -6.37
CA TYR A 205 -13.54 13.26 -6.64
C TYR A 205 -13.25 13.32 -8.13
N ARG A 206 -12.01 13.65 -8.46
CA ARG A 206 -11.49 13.66 -9.83
C ARG A 206 -10.13 12.97 -9.86
N VAL A 207 -9.93 12.16 -10.91
CA VAL A 207 -8.62 11.56 -11.20
C VAL A 207 -8.06 12.16 -12.49
N THR A 208 -6.81 12.60 -12.43
CA THR A 208 -6.05 13.07 -13.59
C THR A 208 -4.76 12.29 -13.71
N THR A 209 -4.27 12.11 -14.94
CA THR A 209 -3.08 11.34 -15.26
C THR A 209 -2.17 12.11 -16.20
N THR A 210 -0.86 11.86 -16.16
CA THR A 210 0.09 12.51 -17.08
C THR A 210 0.13 11.87 -18.46
N ARG A 211 -0.41 10.65 -18.62
CA ARG A 211 -0.49 9.94 -19.91
C ARG A 211 -1.89 9.40 -20.14
N GLN A 212 -2.34 9.47 -21.40
CA GLN A 212 -3.55 8.80 -21.86
C GLN A 212 -3.21 7.36 -22.24
N VAL A 213 -4.11 6.43 -21.92
CA VAL A 213 -3.93 4.99 -22.16
C VAL A 213 -5.14 4.42 -22.87
N ALA A 214 -4.92 3.57 -23.87
CA ALA A 214 -6.00 2.87 -24.52
C ALA A 214 -6.68 1.90 -23.55
N ALA A 215 -8.00 1.83 -23.57
CA ALA A 215 -8.77 0.99 -22.65
C ALA A 215 -8.37 -0.50 -22.71
N SER A 216 -7.96 -0.98 -23.89
CA SER A 216 -7.48 -2.35 -24.08
C SER A 216 -6.20 -2.67 -23.28
N ASP A 217 -5.32 -1.68 -23.07
CA ASP A 217 -4.01 -1.88 -22.49
C ASP A 217 -4.05 -1.89 -20.96
N ILE A 218 -5.03 -1.20 -20.38
CA ILE A 218 -5.22 -1.11 -18.93
C ILE A 218 -5.33 -2.51 -18.29
N TRP A 219 -5.94 -3.47 -18.99
CA TRP A 219 -6.25 -4.81 -18.51
C TRP A 219 -5.24 -5.88 -18.91
N ARG A 220 -4.08 -5.49 -19.44
CA ARG A 220 -2.99 -6.42 -19.76
C ARG A 220 -2.03 -6.52 -18.57
N GLY A 221 -1.87 -7.74 -18.03
CA GLY A 221 -0.89 -8.04 -17.00
C GLY A 221 0.53 -7.94 -17.52
N ARG A 222 1.47 -7.76 -16.60
CA ARG A 222 2.90 -7.83 -16.89
C ARG A 222 3.36 -9.30 -16.87
N GLN A 223 4.34 -9.63 -17.68
CA GLN A 223 5.06 -10.89 -17.58
C GLN A 223 6.28 -10.65 -16.68
N PRO A 224 6.63 -11.59 -15.78
CA PRO A 224 7.91 -11.53 -15.07
C PRO A 224 9.06 -11.47 -16.09
N ASP A 225 10.09 -10.70 -15.75
CA ASP A 225 11.30 -10.67 -16.58
C ASP A 225 12.02 -12.01 -16.40
N THR A 226 11.92 -12.90 -17.39
CA THR A 226 12.49 -14.25 -17.33
C THR A 226 14.03 -14.27 -17.38
N ALA A 227 14.67 -13.10 -17.51
CA ALA A 227 16.11 -12.98 -17.68
C ALA A 227 16.92 -13.01 -16.38
N ASN A 228 16.32 -12.92 -15.19
CA ASN A 228 17.07 -12.85 -13.93
C ASN A 228 16.32 -13.48 -12.73
N ASP A 229 15.96 -14.75 -12.83
CA ASP A 229 15.48 -15.52 -11.67
C ASP A 229 16.65 -16.22 -10.95
N SER A 230 17.70 -15.44 -10.65
CA SER A 230 18.81 -15.89 -9.81
C SER A 230 19.06 -14.88 -8.69
N GLY A 231 18.37 -15.07 -7.56
CA GLY A 231 18.88 -14.63 -6.27
C GLY A 231 18.22 -13.41 -5.65
N ASP A 232 17.08 -13.61 -5.01
CA ASP A 232 16.73 -12.96 -3.74
C ASP A 232 15.66 -13.80 -2.98
N GLU A 233 15.69 -15.13 -3.14
CA GLU A 233 15.11 -16.01 -2.13
C GLU A 233 16.07 -16.03 -0.94
N MET A 234 15.70 -15.41 0.15
CA MET A 234 16.39 -15.59 1.43
C MET A 234 16.46 -17.10 1.75
N PRO A 235 17.61 -17.65 2.15
CA PRO A 235 17.74 -19.07 2.43
C PRO A 235 16.77 -19.47 3.55
N ARG A 236 15.88 -20.41 3.26
CA ARG A 236 15.05 -21.07 4.27
C ARG A 236 15.99 -21.66 5.31
N ARG A 237 15.95 -21.16 6.55
CA ARG A 237 16.62 -21.80 7.66
C ARG A 237 16.05 -23.21 7.80
N ARG A 238 16.85 -24.20 7.48
CA ARG A 238 16.57 -25.58 7.87
C ARG A 238 16.63 -25.63 9.39
N ALA A 239 15.52 -26.00 10.01
CA ALA A 239 15.51 -26.40 11.40
C ALA A 239 16.38 -27.67 11.53
N GLY A 240 17.43 -27.60 12.34
CA GLY A 240 18.16 -28.71 12.90
C GLY A 240 17.82 -28.83 14.38
#